data_7d52ec4fe5e360d9b4b01f50ff427660
#
_entry.id   7d52ec4fe5e360d9b4b01f50ff427660
#
_cell.length_a   1.000
_cell.length_b   1.000
_cell.length_c   1.000
_cell.angle_alpha   90.00
_cell.angle_beta   90.00
_cell.angle_gamma   90.00
#
_symmetry.space_group_name_H-M   'P 1'
#
loop_
_entity.id
_entity.type
_entity.pdbx_description
1 polymer ?
#
loop_
_entity_poly.entity_id
_entity_poly.type
_entity_poly.pdbx_seq_one_letter_code
_entity_poly.pdbx_strand_id
1 'polypeptide(L)'
;MRPFRTLLALPAAAALLALPPADSSALSMPPVDAVLPLLVTQGRAPAAALLAQEGTTTRYAAEGPGIARSDHFRAGSITKTFIATVVLQLAAEHRLSLSDTVEQHLPGLVRGAGNDGRALTLRSLLTHTSGLPDFTTDTDGAAPVTPRQALNIALTHPPAERGHFSYSNTNYVLLGLVIEQVTGHSYATEAERRIITPLRLTGTSFPGSRSTLPSPHGRAYTADGTDVTALDPRVAGAAGELVSTLADLDRFYAALLGGRLLPPHWLREMLDTRAAHGAYGMGLFPEKLPCGTRVWGHNGHISGSYVRTVATVDGRRVLTFRVNTDAIADPGLEPAMLAAEFCPRTS
;
A
#
# COMPACT_ATOMS: atom_id res chain seq x y z
N MET A 1 -77.43 49.64 -17.93
CA MET A 1 -76.73 50.16 -16.78
C MET A 1 -76.68 49.07 -15.70
N ARG A 2 -75.59 48.40 -15.50
CA ARG A 2 -75.36 47.45 -14.39
C ARG A 2 -74.08 47.85 -13.71
N PRO A 3 -73.94 47.88 -12.38
CA PRO A 3 -72.77 48.37 -11.69
C PRO A 3 -71.68 47.27 -11.55
N PHE A 4 -70.48 47.70 -11.70
CA PHE A 4 -69.23 46.91 -11.41
C PHE A 4 -69.14 46.60 -9.92
N ARG A 5 -68.98 45.34 -9.59
CA ARG A 5 -68.53 44.89 -8.25
C ARG A 5 -67.01 44.73 -8.21
N THR A 6 -66.39 45.56 -7.43
CA THR A 6 -64.98 45.50 -7.10
C THR A 6 -64.74 44.35 -6.10
N LEU A 7 -63.93 43.34 -6.49
CA LEU A 7 -63.46 42.31 -5.58
C LEU A 7 -62.15 42.80 -4.96
N LEU A 8 -62.15 42.97 -3.64
CA LEU A 8 -60.94 43.16 -2.85
C LEU A 8 -60.21 41.80 -2.69
N ALA A 9 -58.97 41.71 -3.16
CA ALA A 9 -58.09 40.60 -2.91
C ALA A 9 -57.36 40.83 -1.58
N LEU A 10 -57.52 39.89 -0.65
CA LEU A 10 -56.75 39.81 0.59
C LEU A 10 -55.37 39.16 0.26
N PRO A 11 -54.24 39.68 0.80
CA PRO A 11 -52.93 38.99 0.65
C PRO A 11 -52.85 37.79 1.62
N ALA A 12 -52.61 36.62 1.06
CA ALA A 12 -52.24 35.44 1.85
C ALA A 12 -50.81 35.59 2.36
N ALA A 13 -50.63 35.74 3.67
CA ALA A 13 -49.33 35.69 4.32
C ALA A 13 -48.84 34.23 4.34
N ALA A 14 -47.86 33.91 3.52
CA ALA A 14 -47.15 32.65 3.58
C ALA A 14 -46.23 32.64 4.82
N ALA A 15 -46.62 31.88 5.85
CA ALA A 15 -45.72 31.57 6.97
C ALA A 15 -44.63 30.63 6.49
N LEU A 16 -43.41 31.13 6.33
CA LEU A 16 -42.23 30.29 6.20
C LEU A 16 -42.00 29.58 7.55
N LEU A 17 -42.36 28.31 7.62
CA LEU A 17 -41.91 27.38 8.64
C LEU A 17 -40.38 27.20 8.45
N ALA A 18 -39.58 27.87 9.29
CA ALA A 18 -38.15 27.62 9.43
C ALA A 18 -37.99 26.19 9.97
N LEU A 19 -37.52 25.27 9.13
CA LEU A 19 -37.05 23.98 9.59
C LEU A 19 -35.89 24.22 10.55
N PRO A 20 -35.85 23.54 11.71
CA PRO A 20 -34.71 23.63 12.59
C PRO A 20 -33.44 23.14 11.82
N PRO A 21 -32.28 23.76 12.05
CA PRO A 21 -31.06 23.25 11.46
C PRO A 21 -30.90 21.77 11.85
N ALA A 22 -30.70 20.93 10.85
CA ALA A 22 -30.37 19.54 11.11
C ALA A 22 -29.14 19.54 12.01
N ASP A 23 -29.27 18.99 13.22
CA ASP A 23 -28.16 18.71 14.11
C ASP A 23 -27.20 17.81 13.35
N SER A 24 -26.20 18.40 12.72
CA SER A 24 -25.00 17.70 12.33
C SER A 24 -24.23 17.38 13.61
N SER A 25 -24.70 16.42 14.37
CA SER A 25 -23.88 15.73 15.36
C SER A 25 -22.77 15.07 14.54
N ALA A 26 -21.68 15.81 14.32
CA ALA A 26 -20.47 15.28 13.79
C ALA A 26 -20.07 14.13 14.73
N LEU A 27 -20.25 12.89 14.27
CA LEU A 27 -19.88 11.70 15.03
C LEU A 27 -18.41 11.87 15.38
N SER A 28 -18.11 12.11 16.65
CA SER A 28 -16.76 12.21 17.15
C SER A 28 -16.07 10.86 16.85
N MET A 29 -15.07 10.89 15.96
CA MET A 29 -14.31 9.68 15.66
C MET A 29 -13.60 9.20 16.92
N PRO A 30 -13.72 7.91 17.29
CA PRO A 30 -12.99 7.37 18.41
C PRO A 30 -11.48 7.50 18.18
N PRO A 31 -10.67 7.61 19.22
CA PRO A 31 -9.21 7.57 19.07
C PRO A 31 -8.79 6.23 18.47
N VAL A 32 -7.72 6.21 17.69
CA VAL A 32 -7.25 4.98 17.02
C VAL A 32 -6.98 3.84 18.01
N ASP A 33 -6.61 4.17 19.26
CA ASP A 33 -6.43 3.19 20.34
C ASP A 33 -7.75 2.49 20.74
N ALA A 34 -8.89 3.13 20.54
CA ALA A 34 -10.19 2.52 20.79
C ALA A 34 -10.65 1.62 19.62
N VAL A 35 -10.09 1.82 18.41
CA VAL A 35 -10.36 0.97 17.26
C VAL A 35 -9.45 -0.26 17.24
N LEU A 36 -8.23 -0.16 17.77
CA LEU A 36 -7.26 -1.25 17.75
C LEU A 36 -7.79 -2.57 18.34
N PRO A 37 -8.47 -2.60 19.52
CA PRO A 37 -9.03 -3.85 20.07
C PRO A 37 -10.07 -4.52 19.18
N LEU A 38 -10.72 -3.76 18.30
CA LEU A 38 -11.69 -4.30 17.36
C LEU A 38 -11.03 -5.19 16.29
N LEU A 39 -9.75 -4.96 15.97
CA LEU A 39 -9.00 -5.84 15.05
C LEU A 39 -8.89 -7.26 15.61
N VAL A 40 -8.86 -7.41 16.95
CA VAL A 40 -8.84 -8.72 17.62
C VAL A 40 -10.25 -9.26 17.76
N THR A 41 -11.19 -8.46 18.29
CA THR A 41 -12.53 -8.94 18.68
C THR A 41 -13.48 -9.13 17.48
N GLN A 42 -13.44 -8.24 16.50
CA GLN A 42 -14.28 -8.26 15.29
C GLN A 42 -13.46 -8.66 14.05
N GLY A 43 -12.21 -8.19 13.96
CA GLY A 43 -11.28 -8.54 12.89
C GLY A 43 -10.73 -9.96 12.96
N ARG A 44 -10.98 -10.68 14.09
CA ARG A 44 -10.55 -12.07 14.37
C ARG A 44 -9.04 -12.28 14.30
N ALA A 45 -8.26 -11.21 14.44
CA ALA A 45 -6.81 -11.34 14.52
C ALA A 45 -6.41 -11.92 15.89
N PRO A 46 -5.44 -12.84 15.98
CA PRO A 46 -4.89 -13.28 17.25
C PRO A 46 -4.27 -12.16 18.08
N ALA A 47 -3.63 -11.20 17.39
CA ALA A 47 -3.08 -9.98 17.98
C ALA A 47 -2.96 -8.86 16.94
N ALA A 48 -2.98 -7.61 17.42
CA ALA A 48 -2.81 -6.41 16.61
C ALA A 48 -1.86 -5.41 17.28
N ALA A 49 -1.13 -4.64 16.50
CA ALA A 49 -0.28 -3.55 17.00
C ALA A 49 -0.30 -2.38 16.04
N LEU A 50 -0.11 -1.18 16.57
CA LEU A 50 0.07 0.04 15.80
C LEU A 50 1.24 0.88 16.31
N LEU A 51 1.81 1.64 15.41
CA LEU A 51 2.67 2.77 15.72
C LEU A 51 2.14 3.98 14.93
N ALA A 52 1.86 5.07 15.60
CA ALA A 52 1.50 6.33 14.99
C ALA A 52 2.60 7.36 15.29
N GLN A 53 3.00 8.11 14.29
CA GLN A 53 4.00 9.15 14.37
C GLN A 53 3.41 10.49 13.93
N GLU A 54 3.64 11.53 14.71
CA GLU A 54 3.36 12.92 14.33
C GLU A 54 4.59 13.81 14.67
N GLY A 55 5.30 14.24 13.62
CA GLY A 55 6.59 14.90 13.78
C GLY A 55 7.61 14.02 14.50
N THR A 56 8.02 14.40 15.72
CA THR A 56 8.95 13.63 16.56
C THR A 56 8.23 12.77 17.61
N THR A 57 6.93 12.94 17.78
CA THR A 57 6.14 12.19 18.76
C THR A 57 5.69 10.86 18.18
N THR A 58 5.84 9.78 18.94
CA THR A 58 5.37 8.45 18.57
C THR A 58 4.46 7.88 19.62
N ARG A 59 3.43 7.17 19.20
CA ARG A 59 2.49 6.45 20.06
C ARG A 59 2.41 4.99 19.60
N TYR A 60 2.59 4.08 20.53
CA TYR A 60 2.47 2.64 20.30
C TYR A 60 1.31 2.08 21.11
N ALA A 61 0.54 1.20 20.51
CA ALA A 61 -0.46 0.39 21.19
C ALA A 61 -0.45 -1.03 20.62
N ALA A 62 -0.84 -2.00 21.44
CA ALA A 62 -0.97 -3.39 21.04
C ALA A 62 -2.13 -4.06 21.79
N GLU A 63 -2.74 -5.06 21.14
CA GLU A 63 -3.84 -5.87 21.67
C GLU A 63 -3.58 -7.34 21.34
N GLY A 64 -3.90 -8.23 22.28
CA GLY A 64 -3.65 -9.66 22.17
C GLY A 64 -2.22 -10.08 22.52
N PRO A 65 -1.98 -11.40 22.67
CA PRO A 65 -0.69 -11.94 23.12
C PRO A 65 0.33 -12.05 21.98
N GLY A 66 1.63 -12.03 22.34
CA GLY A 66 2.71 -12.41 21.42
C GLY A 66 2.97 -11.42 20.29
N ILE A 67 2.63 -10.15 20.48
CA ILE A 67 2.96 -9.06 19.57
C ILE A 67 3.63 -7.93 20.34
N ALA A 68 4.75 -7.43 19.84
CA ALA A 68 5.55 -6.39 20.49
C ALA A 68 5.98 -5.29 19.52
N ARG A 69 6.34 -4.12 20.10
CA ARG A 69 6.75 -2.92 19.35
C ARG A 69 7.97 -3.17 18.45
N SER A 70 8.89 -3.99 18.92
CA SER A 70 10.18 -4.28 18.26
C SER A 70 10.12 -5.49 17.34
N ASP A 71 8.96 -6.14 17.18
CA ASP A 71 8.85 -7.32 16.35
C ASP A 71 9.18 -7.05 14.90
N HIS A 72 9.96 -7.97 14.34
CA HIS A 72 10.09 -8.13 12.90
C HIS A 72 8.88 -8.91 12.36
N PHE A 73 8.39 -8.50 11.23
CA PHE A 73 7.27 -9.15 10.54
C PHE A 73 7.42 -9.03 9.02
N ARG A 74 6.70 -9.89 8.30
CA ARG A 74 6.67 -9.84 6.84
C ARG A 74 5.80 -8.68 6.40
N ALA A 75 6.36 -7.78 5.61
CA ALA A 75 5.69 -6.57 5.16
C ALA A 75 4.90 -6.75 3.85
N GLY A 76 4.97 -7.94 3.24
CA GLY A 76 4.21 -8.23 2.02
C GLY A 76 4.40 -7.17 0.94
N SER A 77 3.32 -6.78 0.31
CA SER A 77 3.33 -5.83 -0.82
C SER A 77 3.84 -4.42 -0.51
N ILE A 78 4.09 -4.05 0.74
CA ILE A 78 4.85 -2.82 1.06
C ILE A 78 6.24 -2.86 0.40
N THR A 79 6.79 -4.05 0.13
CA THR A 79 7.98 -4.26 -0.71
C THR A 79 7.94 -3.44 -1.99
N LYS A 80 6.78 -3.33 -2.63
CA LYS A 80 6.60 -2.61 -3.89
C LYS A 80 6.96 -1.13 -3.78
N THR A 81 6.68 -0.50 -2.65
CA THR A 81 7.05 0.91 -2.45
C THR A 81 8.57 1.09 -2.42
N PHE A 82 9.31 0.13 -1.82
CA PHE A 82 10.77 0.13 -1.84
C PHE A 82 11.32 -0.06 -3.26
N ILE A 83 10.80 -1.05 -3.99
CA ILE A 83 11.21 -1.33 -5.38
C ILE A 83 10.91 -0.13 -6.28
N ALA A 84 9.72 0.46 -6.21
CA ALA A 84 9.36 1.65 -6.97
C ALA A 84 10.27 2.84 -6.64
N THR A 85 10.63 3.04 -5.37
CA THR A 85 11.57 4.09 -4.96
C THR A 85 12.94 3.89 -5.61
N VAL A 86 13.48 2.66 -5.63
CA VAL A 86 14.75 2.35 -6.30
C VAL A 86 14.66 2.63 -7.80
N VAL A 87 13.60 2.21 -8.48
CA VAL A 87 13.41 2.47 -9.93
C VAL A 87 13.36 3.96 -10.21
N LEU A 88 12.65 4.74 -9.39
CA LEU A 88 12.55 6.19 -9.56
C LEU A 88 13.87 6.91 -9.25
N GLN A 89 14.68 6.42 -8.33
CA GLN A 89 16.04 6.93 -8.12
C GLN A 89 16.94 6.65 -9.33
N LEU A 90 16.85 5.45 -9.92
CA LEU A 90 17.59 5.13 -11.15
C LEU A 90 17.13 5.99 -12.33
N ALA A 91 15.84 6.31 -12.41
CA ALA A 91 15.31 7.24 -13.41
C ALA A 91 15.83 8.67 -13.17
N ALA A 92 15.90 9.13 -11.93
CA ALA A 92 16.46 10.43 -11.56
C ALA A 92 17.97 10.52 -11.88
N GLU A 93 18.67 9.39 -11.84
CA GLU A 93 20.09 9.25 -12.23
C GLU A 93 20.27 9.09 -13.76
N HIS A 94 19.20 9.13 -14.56
CA HIS A 94 19.21 8.91 -16.01
C HIS A 94 19.75 7.53 -16.43
N ARG A 95 19.66 6.52 -15.57
CA ARG A 95 20.12 5.16 -15.85
C ARG A 95 19.06 4.32 -16.56
N LEU A 96 17.81 4.74 -16.49
CA LEU A 96 16.66 4.21 -17.22
C LEU A 96 15.63 5.34 -17.44
N SER A 97 14.68 5.11 -18.34
CA SER A 97 13.50 5.97 -18.52
C SER A 97 12.23 5.20 -18.19
N LEU A 98 11.24 5.85 -17.59
CA LEU A 98 9.92 5.20 -17.35
C LEU A 98 9.18 4.87 -18.65
N SER A 99 9.57 5.45 -19.79
CA SER A 99 9.09 5.11 -21.12
C SER A 99 9.82 3.93 -21.77
N ASP A 100 10.95 3.48 -21.18
CA ASP A 100 11.65 2.30 -21.69
C ASP A 100 10.73 1.10 -21.63
N THR A 101 10.84 0.25 -22.65
CA THR A 101 10.10 -1.00 -22.69
C THR A 101 10.84 -2.10 -21.90
N VAL A 102 10.08 -3.08 -21.42
CA VAL A 102 10.66 -4.28 -20.79
C VAL A 102 11.65 -4.95 -21.73
N GLU A 103 11.35 -4.98 -23.04
CA GLU A 103 12.21 -5.55 -24.06
C GLU A 103 13.59 -4.92 -24.16
N GLN A 104 13.70 -3.58 -23.94
CA GLN A 104 14.97 -2.87 -23.98
C GLN A 104 15.93 -3.30 -22.87
N HIS A 105 15.38 -3.67 -21.69
CA HIS A 105 16.18 -4.09 -20.54
C HIS A 105 16.29 -5.62 -20.43
N LEU A 106 15.26 -6.34 -20.82
CA LEU A 106 15.15 -7.79 -20.66
C LEU A 106 14.73 -8.46 -22.00
N PRO A 107 15.62 -8.45 -23.00
CA PRO A 107 15.31 -8.92 -24.35
C PRO A 107 14.79 -10.35 -24.38
N GLY A 108 13.65 -10.56 -25.05
CA GLY A 108 13.06 -11.88 -25.25
C GLY A 108 12.40 -12.50 -24.00
N LEU A 109 12.49 -11.86 -22.82
CA LEU A 109 12.02 -12.47 -21.58
C LEU A 109 10.49 -12.53 -21.48
N VAL A 110 9.77 -11.51 -22.00
CA VAL A 110 8.30 -11.45 -21.95
C VAL A 110 7.75 -11.79 -23.32
N ARG A 111 7.40 -13.07 -23.53
CA ARG A 111 6.79 -13.62 -24.74
C ARG A 111 5.86 -14.76 -24.36
N GLY A 112 4.71 -14.88 -25.04
CA GLY A 112 3.78 -16.01 -24.90
C GLY A 112 2.37 -15.57 -24.57
N ALA A 113 1.38 -16.36 -25.00
CA ALA A 113 -0.06 -16.16 -24.81
C ALA A 113 -0.56 -14.71 -25.09
N GLY A 114 0.07 -14.00 -26.04
CA GLY A 114 -0.28 -12.61 -26.36
C GLY A 114 0.47 -11.55 -25.52
N ASN A 115 1.29 -11.96 -24.55
CA ASN A 115 2.18 -11.06 -23.82
C ASN A 115 3.40 -10.69 -24.68
N ASP A 116 3.77 -9.40 -24.67
CA ASP A 116 4.90 -8.88 -25.43
C ASP A 116 5.60 -7.75 -24.70
N GLY A 117 6.86 -7.97 -24.29
CA GLY A 117 7.69 -6.99 -23.57
C GLY A 117 7.96 -5.70 -24.34
N ARG A 118 7.80 -5.71 -25.68
CA ARG A 118 7.94 -4.50 -26.53
C ARG A 118 6.80 -3.49 -26.32
N ALA A 119 5.66 -3.95 -25.82
CA ALA A 119 4.47 -3.14 -25.58
C ALA A 119 4.30 -2.73 -24.10
N LEU A 120 5.21 -3.15 -23.21
CA LEU A 120 5.16 -2.91 -21.78
C LEU A 120 6.23 -1.91 -21.40
N THR A 121 5.85 -0.76 -20.85
CA THR A 121 6.80 0.25 -20.33
C THR A 121 7.05 0.04 -18.84
N LEU A 122 8.18 0.55 -18.32
CA LEU A 122 8.46 0.52 -16.89
C LEU A 122 7.39 1.28 -16.10
N ARG A 123 6.84 2.37 -16.66
CA ARG A 123 5.70 3.08 -16.08
C ARG A 123 4.50 2.16 -15.92
N SER A 124 4.15 1.40 -16.95
CA SER A 124 2.99 0.50 -16.90
C SER A 124 3.14 -0.62 -15.87
N LEU A 125 4.37 -1.08 -15.62
CA LEU A 125 4.66 -2.03 -14.53
C LEU A 125 4.46 -1.37 -13.16
N LEU A 126 5.05 -0.18 -12.95
CA LEU A 126 4.98 0.55 -11.69
C LEU A 126 3.54 0.89 -11.27
N THR A 127 2.67 1.18 -12.25
CA THR A 127 1.28 1.60 -12.03
C THR A 127 0.26 0.47 -12.15
N HIS A 128 0.70 -0.77 -12.36
CA HIS A 128 -0.18 -1.93 -12.59
C HIS A 128 -1.16 -1.74 -13.77
N THR A 129 -0.68 -1.12 -14.87
CA THR A 129 -1.47 -0.91 -16.11
C THR A 129 -0.90 -1.66 -17.30
N SER A 130 -0.01 -2.60 -17.05
CA SER A 130 0.62 -3.46 -18.07
C SER A 130 -0.31 -4.49 -18.69
N GLY A 131 -1.33 -4.91 -17.93
CA GLY A 131 -2.18 -6.05 -18.25
C GLY A 131 -1.53 -7.43 -18.02
N LEU A 132 -0.29 -7.48 -17.49
CA LEU A 132 0.37 -8.77 -17.21
C LEU A 132 -0.42 -9.61 -16.21
N PRO A 133 -0.61 -10.92 -16.50
CA PRO A 133 -1.21 -11.86 -15.56
C PRO A 133 -0.43 -11.95 -14.25
N ASP A 134 -1.13 -12.17 -13.14
CA ASP A 134 -0.50 -12.35 -11.84
C ASP A 134 -0.11 -13.80 -11.60
N PHE A 135 1.16 -14.10 -11.48
CA PHE A 135 1.66 -15.45 -11.23
C PHE A 135 1.15 -16.06 -9.91
N THR A 136 0.77 -15.24 -8.94
CA THR A 136 0.29 -15.71 -7.64
C THR A 136 -1.10 -16.33 -7.72
N THR A 137 -1.84 -16.10 -8.80
CA THR A 137 -3.14 -16.75 -9.04
C THR A 137 -3.00 -18.28 -9.16
N ASP A 138 -1.90 -18.76 -9.76
CA ASP A 138 -1.67 -20.19 -9.95
C ASP A 138 -0.89 -20.83 -8.79
N THR A 139 -0.23 -20.02 -7.96
CA THR A 139 0.58 -20.50 -6.83
C THR A 139 -0.10 -20.31 -5.48
N ASP A 140 -1.29 -19.69 -5.45
CA ASP A 140 -1.99 -19.25 -4.24
C ASP A 140 -1.08 -18.45 -3.28
N GLY A 141 0.02 -17.86 -3.83
CA GLY A 141 1.05 -17.19 -3.03
C GLY A 141 1.75 -18.11 -2.03
N ALA A 142 1.68 -19.43 -2.21
CA ALA A 142 2.22 -20.43 -1.27
C ALA A 142 3.48 -21.13 -1.79
N ALA A 143 3.62 -21.30 -3.10
CA ALA A 143 4.77 -21.97 -3.69
C ALA A 143 5.95 -21.00 -3.91
N PRO A 144 7.14 -21.25 -3.33
CA PRO A 144 8.32 -20.46 -3.60
C PRO A 144 8.79 -20.67 -5.05
N VAL A 145 9.02 -19.57 -5.76
CA VAL A 145 9.41 -19.56 -7.18
C VAL A 145 10.59 -18.62 -7.40
N THR A 146 11.43 -18.97 -8.38
CA THR A 146 12.41 -18.00 -8.90
C THR A 146 11.70 -16.94 -9.77
N PRO A 147 12.30 -15.76 -9.99
CA PRO A 147 11.72 -14.75 -10.88
C PRO A 147 11.36 -15.29 -12.27
N ARG A 148 12.21 -16.16 -12.85
CA ARG A 148 11.96 -16.78 -14.14
C ARG A 148 10.78 -17.77 -14.09
N GLN A 149 10.65 -18.55 -13.02
CA GLN A 149 9.50 -19.44 -12.84
C GLN A 149 8.19 -18.64 -12.68
N ALA A 150 8.19 -17.57 -11.89
CA ALA A 150 7.05 -16.67 -11.77
C ALA A 150 6.59 -16.11 -13.12
N LEU A 151 7.55 -15.65 -13.95
CA LEU A 151 7.25 -15.19 -15.31
C LEU A 151 6.71 -16.31 -16.20
N ASN A 152 7.33 -17.49 -16.16
CA ASN A 152 6.86 -18.63 -16.98
C ASN A 152 5.41 -18.99 -16.62
N ILE A 153 5.04 -18.97 -15.34
CA ILE A 153 3.66 -19.19 -14.88
C ILE A 153 2.74 -18.10 -15.44
N ALA A 154 3.04 -16.83 -15.19
CA ALA A 154 2.20 -15.72 -15.65
C ALA A 154 2.01 -15.72 -17.18
N LEU A 155 3.05 -15.98 -17.95
CA LEU A 155 3.04 -15.92 -19.40
C LEU A 155 2.31 -17.09 -20.08
N THR A 156 1.78 -18.06 -19.33
CA THR A 156 0.85 -19.07 -19.85
C THR A 156 -0.56 -18.50 -20.07
N HIS A 157 -0.89 -17.39 -19.41
CA HIS A 157 -2.20 -16.74 -19.48
C HIS A 157 -2.18 -15.54 -20.43
N PRO A 158 -3.31 -15.23 -21.09
CA PRO A 158 -3.44 -14.02 -21.90
C PRO A 158 -3.40 -12.76 -21.01
N PRO A 159 -2.86 -11.64 -21.52
CA PRO A 159 -2.88 -10.39 -20.80
C PRO A 159 -4.29 -9.82 -20.68
N ALA A 160 -4.55 -9.09 -19.58
CA ALA A 160 -5.69 -8.21 -19.48
C ALA A 160 -5.51 -6.96 -20.38
N GLU A 161 -6.55 -6.15 -20.49
CA GLU A 161 -6.49 -4.92 -21.27
C GLU A 161 -5.44 -3.95 -20.69
N ARG A 162 -4.50 -3.52 -21.55
CA ARG A 162 -3.46 -2.57 -21.18
C ARG A 162 -4.02 -1.17 -21.00
N GLY A 163 -3.42 -0.39 -20.10
CA GLY A 163 -3.89 0.97 -19.77
C GLY A 163 -4.97 0.99 -18.69
N HIS A 164 -5.51 -0.16 -18.30
CA HIS A 164 -6.43 -0.30 -17.18
C HIS A 164 -5.72 -0.85 -15.95
N PHE A 165 -6.12 -0.37 -14.76
CA PHE A 165 -5.55 -0.87 -13.52
C PHE A 165 -5.93 -2.33 -13.30
N SER A 166 -4.91 -3.18 -13.22
CA SER A 166 -5.02 -4.61 -12.91
C SER A 166 -3.80 -5.00 -12.09
N TYR A 167 -4.00 -5.13 -10.77
CA TYR A 167 -2.90 -5.45 -9.86
C TYR A 167 -2.27 -6.81 -10.22
N SER A 168 -0.94 -6.83 -10.36
CA SER A 168 -0.19 -8.04 -10.69
C SER A 168 1.19 -8.02 -10.04
N ASN A 169 1.50 -9.05 -9.26
CA ASN A 169 2.80 -9.24 -8.65
C ASN A 169 3.91 -9.44 -9.69
N THR A 170 3.58 -9.98 -10.85
CA THR A 170 4.48 -10.18 -11.99
C THR A 170 5.15 -8.88 -12.43
N ASN A 171 4.45 -7.75 -12.35
CA ASN A 171 5.01 -6.43 -12.65
C ASN A 171 6.26 -6.13 -11.81
N TYR A 172 6.20 -6.40 -10.52
CA TYR A 172 7.30 -6.08 -9.60
C TYR A 172 8.40 -7.11 -9.62
N VAL A 173 8.11 -8.37 -9.99
CA VAL A 173 9.14 -9.35 -10.34
C VAL A 173 9.99 -8.84 -11.50
N LEU A 174 9.35 -8.32 -12.57
CA LEU A 174 10.04 -7.72 -13.71
C LEU A 174 10.85 -6.48 -13.31
N LEU A 175 10.28 -5.58 -12.49
CA LEU A 175 11.01 -4.41 -12.01
C LEU A 175 12.26 -4.80 -11.19
N GLY A 176 12.19 -5.86 -10.40
CA GLY A 176 13.36 -6.43 -9.71
C GLY A 176 14.46 -6.86 -10.68
N LEU A 177 14.09 -7.56 -11.76
CA LEU A 177 15.04 -7.97 -12.82
C LEU A 177 15.58 -6.77 -13.60
N VAL A 178 14.78 -5.74 -13.86
CA VAL A 178 15.26 -4.50 -14.50
C VAL A 178 16.28 -3.79 -13.62
N ILE A 179 16.04 -3.68 -12.32
CA ILE A 179 17.02 -3.12 -11.38
C ILE A 179 18.36 -3.88 -11.49
N GLU A 180 18.31 -5.20 -11.46
CA GLU A 180 19.50 -6.05 -11.56
C GLU A 180 20.24 -5.86 -12.88
N GLN A 181 19.52 -5.83 -14.00
CA GLN A 181 20.08 -5.60 -15.34
C GLN A 181 20.75 -4.22 -15.46
N VAL A 182 20.14 -3.17 -14.91
CA VAL A 182 20.65 -1.79 -15.01
C VAL A 182 21.83 -1.55 -14.08
N THR A 183 21.84 -2.20 -12.91
CA THR A 183 22.82 -1.89 -11.85
C THR A 183 23.95 -2.92 -11.73
N GLY A 184 23.72 -4.15 -12.17
CA GLY A 184 24.59 -5.30 -11.90
C GLY A 184 24.46 -5.85 -10.46
N HIS A 185 23.53 -5.32 -9.66
CA HIS A 185 23.27 -5.74 -8.29
C HIS A 185 21.81 -6.16 -8.12
N SER A 186 21.53 -7.07 -7.19
CA SER A 186 20.16 -7.45 -6.87
C SER A 186 19.34 -6.24 -6.39
N TYR A 187 18.02 -6.27 -6.60
CA TYR A 187 17.12 -5.25 -6.05
C TYR A 187 17.23 -5.11 -4.52
N ALA A 188 17.52 -6.22 -3.82
CA ALA A 188 17.76 -6.23 -2.38
C ALA A 188 18.99 -5.39 -2.02
N THR A 189 20.12 -5.59 -2.73
CA THR A 189 21.35 -4.80 -2.55
C THR A 189 21.13 -3.33 -2.86
N GLU A 190 20.38 -3.02 -3.93
CA GLU A 190 20.09 -1.62 -4.28
C GLU A 190 19.18 -0.95 -3.24
N ALA A 191 18.16 -1.64 -2.74
CA ALA A 191 17.31 -1.13 -1.67
C ALA A 191 18.09 -0.94 -0.36
N GLU A 192 18.97 -1.88 -0.02
CA GLU A 192 19.85 -1.76 1.15
C GLU A 192 20.72 -0.51 1.05
N ARG A 193 21.43 -0.33 -0.06
CA ARG A 193 22.36 0.78 -0.27
C ARG A 193 21.65 2.15 -0.36
N ARG A 194 20.47 2.21 -1.00
CA ARG A 194 19.80 3.45 -1.36
C ARG A 194 18.77 3.91 -0.33
N ILE A 195 18.20 3.00 0.44
CA ILE A 195 17.08 3.26 1.34
C ILE A 195 17.39 2.81 2.77
N ILE A 196 17.67 1.52 2.97
CA ILE A 196 17.73 0.91 4.29
C ILE A 196 18.90 1.50 5.09
N THR A 197 20.09 1.45 4.55
CA THR A 197 21.31 1.98 5.21
C THR A 197 21.24 3.49 5.44
N PRO A 198 20.89 4.36 4.45
CA PRO A 198 20.83 5.81 4.66
C PRO A 198 19.79 6.23 5.69
N LEU A 199 18.65 5.52 5.77
CA LEU A 199 17.59 5.80 6.72
C LEU A 199 17.78 5.07 8.06
N ARG A 200 18.82 4.24 8.20
CA ARG A 200 19.09 3.40 9.38
C ARG A 200 17.87 2.54 9.75
N LEU A 201 17.30 1.84 8.78
CA LEU A 201 16.16 0.93 8.98
C LEU A 201 16.71 -0.43 9.45
N THR A 202 17.15 -0.49 10.69
CA THR A 202 17.94 -1.63 11.22
C THR A 202 17.13 -2.92 11.39
N GLY A 203 15.80 -2.82 11.40
CA GLY A 203 14.88 -3.97 11.42
C GLY A 203 14.33 -4.33 10.05
N THR A 204 14.82 -3.70 8.96
CA THR A 204 14.32 -3.94 7.61
C THR A 204 15.34 -4.70 6.78
N SER A 205 14.92 -5.75 6.09
CA SER A 205 15.78 -6.57 5.22
C SER A 205 14.98 -7.30 4.14
N PHE A 206 15.70 -7.68 3.08
CA PHE A 206 15.24 -8.62 2.07
C PHE A 206 15.81 -9.99 2.39
N PRO A 207 15.02 -10.94 2.88
CA PRO A 207 15.52 -12.20 3.42
C PRO A 207 15.99 -13.21 2.36
N GLY A 208 15.65 -13.01 1.07
CA GLY A 208 15.98 -13.95 0.00
C GLY A 208 15.28 -15.29 0.19
N SER A 209 16.04 -16.36 0.48
CA SER A 209 15.48 -17.71 0.75
C SER A 209 15.34 -18.04 2.24
N ARG A 210 15.65 -17.09 3.15
CA ARG A 210 15.56 -17.34 4.59
C ARG A 210 14.09 -17.38 5.04
N SER A 211 13.63 -18.53 5.47
CA SER A 211 12.26 -18.73 5.92
C SER A 211 11.98 -18.21 7.33
N THR A 212 13.02 -18.04 8.17
CA THR A 212 12.88 -17.54 9.54
C THR A 212 12.89 -16.02 9.59
N LEU A 213 12.15 -15.44 10.54
CA LEU A 213 12.22 -14.02 10.87
C LEU A 213 13.42 -13.71 11.76
N PRO A 214 14.03 -12.51 11.67
CA PRO A 214 14.98 -12.03 12.66
C PRO A 214 14.32 -11.88 14.04
N SER A 215 15.10 -12.07 15.11
CA SER A 215 14.60 -11.78 16.49
C SER A 215 14.73 -10.27 16.80
N PRO A 216 13.81 -9.72 17.62
CA PRO A 216 12.61 -10.35 18.14
C PRO A 216 11.50 -10.44 17.10
N HIS A 217 10.65 -11.44 17.22
CA HIS A 217 9.43 -11.56 16.40
C HIS A 217 8.35 -12.35 17.17
N GLY A 218 7.09 -12.02 16.90
CA GLY A 218 5.95 -12.83 17.30
C GLY A 218 5.70 -13.98 16.34
N ARG A 219 4.67 -14.79 16.63
CA ARG A 219 4.17 -15.82 15.72
C ARG A 219 3.21 -15.23 14.71
N ALA A 220 3.11 -15.89 13.56
CA ALA A 220 2.25 -15.54 12.43
C ALA A 220 1.33 -16.73 12.12
N TYR A 221 0.05 -16.46 11.88
CA TYR A 221 -0.97 -17.49 11.72
C TYR A 221 -1.82 -17.24 10.47
N THR A 222 -2.19 -18.27 9.75
CA THR A 222 -3.27 -18.20 8.78
C THR A 222 -4.62 -18.01 9.47
N ALA A 223 -5.66 -17.66 8.72
CA ALA A 223 -6.99 -17.41 9.25
C ALA A 223 -7.61 -18.63 9.96
N ASP A 224 -7.17 -19.84 9.62
CA ASP A 224 -7.58 -21.09 10.28
C ASP A 224 -6.74 -21.43 11.54
N GLY A 225 -5.76 -20.57 11.89
CA GLY A 225 -4.92 -20.74 13.07
C GLY A 225 -3.65 -21.56 12.86
N THR A 226 -3.33 -21.97 11.62
CA THR A 226 -2.07 -22.65 11.33
C THR A 226 -0.88 -21.70 11.51
N ASP A 227 0.15 -22.15 12.25
CA ASP A 227 1.39 -21.37 12.43
C ASP A 227 2.22 -21.39 11.13
N VAL A 228 2.40 -20.21 10.56
CA VAL A 228 3.19 -19.96 9.34
C VAL A 228 4.32 -18.96 9.58
N THR A 229 4.82 -18.89 10.81
CA THR A 229 5.94 -18.02 11.19
C THR A 229 7.15 -18.27 10.30
N ALA A 230 7.44 -19.51 9.95
CA ALA A 230 8.43 -19.88 8.95
C ALA A 230 7.79 -19.96 7.57
N LEU A 231 8.13 -19.03 6.70
CA LEU A 231 7.63 -18.95 5.32
C LEU A 231 8.80 -18.62 4.39
N ASP A 232 8.94 -19.34 3.29
CA ASP A 232 9.93 -19.00 2.25
C ASP A 232 9.47 -17.73 1.50
N PRO A 233 10.19 -16.61 1.62
CA PRO A 233 9.71 -15.34 1.07
C PRO A 233 9.76 -15.30 -0.46
N ARG A 234 10.38 -16.28 -1.12
CA ARG A 234 10.36 -16.40 -2.59
C ARG A 234 8.98 -16.66 -3.16
N VAL A 235 7.97 -16.95 -2.33
CA VAL A 235 6.55 -16.95 -2.74
C VAL A 235 6.12 -15.61 -3.36
N ALA A 236 6.81 -14.51 -3.03
CA ALA A 236 6.49 -13.16 -3.49
C ALA A 236 7.69 -12.40 -4.09
N GLY A 237 8.94 -12.72 -3.69
CA GLY A 237 10.17 -12.09 -4.19
C GLY A 237 10.11 -10.56 -4.16
N ALA A 238 10.54 -9.91 -5.24
CA ALA A 238 10.53 -8.44 -5.38
C ALA A 238 9.12 -7.80 -5.25
N ALA A 239 8.06 -8.58 -5.29
CA ALA A 239 6.69 -8.11 -5.09
C ALA A 239 6.25 -8.11 -3.62
N GLY A 240 6.95 -8.85 -2.70
CA GLY A 240 6.38 -9.01 -1.36
C GLY A 240 7.26 -9.64 -0.28
N GLU A 241 8.57 -9.79 -0.47
CA GLU A 241 9.42 -10.53 0.47
C GLU A 241 9.92 -9.73 1.69
N LEU A 242 9.77 -8.40 1.71
CA LEU A 242 10.35 -7.53 2.73
C LEU A 242 9.97 -7.98 4.15
N VAL A 243 10.96 -8.01 5.03
CA VAL A 243 10.78 -8.07 6.48
C VAL A 243 11.08 -6.68 7.04
N SER A 244 10.25 -6.20 7.99
CA SER A 244 10.42 -4.88 8.58
C SER A 244 9.88 -4.84 10.02
N THR A 245 9.90 -3.64 10.63
CA THR A 245 9.28 -3.29 11.90
C THR A 245 8.32 -2.11 11.72
N LEU A 246 7.41 -1.89 12.67
CA LEU A 246 6.52 -0.72 12.66
C LEU A 246 7.31 0.59 12.54
N ALA A 247 8.38 0.72 13.33
CA ALA A 247 9.19 1.94 13.40
C ALA A 247 9.96 2.21 12.08
N ASP A 248 10.44 1.17 11.43
CA ASP A 248 11.16 1.33 10.17
C ASP A 248 10.23 1.68 9.03
N LEU A 249 9.02 1.11 8.97
CA LEU A 249 8.01 1.48 7.98
C LEU A 249 7.57 2.94 8.16
N ASP A 250 7.30 3.38 9.39
CA ASP A 250 6.97 4.79 9.66
C ASP A 250 8.11 5.71 9.20
N ARG A 251 9.36 5.39 9.54
CA ARG A 251 10.53 6.17 9.13
C ARG A 251 10.70 6.20 7.62
N PHE A 252 10.47 5.09 6.94
CA PHE A 252 10.55 5.00 5.48
C PHE A 252 9.49 5.89 4.81
N TYR A 253 8.21 5.77 5.19
CA TYR A 253 7.14 6.57 4.57
C TYR A 253 7.26 8.04 4.92
N ALA A 254 7.66 8.40 6.14
CA ALA A 254 7.97 9.78 6.51
C ALA A 254 9.11 10.35 5.65
N ALA A 255 10.15 9.55 5.37
CA ALA A 255 11.25 9.97 4.53
C ALA A 255 10.86 10.11 3.05
N LEU A 256 10.11 9.15 2.53
CA LEU A 256 9.68 9.12 1.13
C LEU A 256 8.77 10.30 0.80
N LEU A 257 7.66 10.44 1.54
CA LEU A 257 6.66 11.48 1.29
C LEU A 257 7.16 12.86 1.72
N GLY A 258 8.05 12.92 2.73
CA GLY A 258 8.78 14.15 3.09
C GLY A 258 9.88 14.56 2.12
N GLY A 259 10.01 13.88 0.95
CA GLY A 259 10.91 14.28 -0.14
C GLY A 259 12.40 14.02 0.10
N ARG A 260 12.76 13.16 1.07
CA ARG A 260 14.17 12.85 1.38
C ARG A 260 14.78 11.77 0.49
N LEU A 261 13.94 10.95 -0.18
CA LEU A 261 14.39 9.83 -0.99
C LEU A 261 14.34 10.10 -2.50
N LEU A 262 13.49 11.02 -2.92
CA LEU A 262 13.29 11.38 -4.32
C LEU A 262 13.33 12.90 -4.52
N PRO A 263 13.93 13.40 -5.62
CA PRO A 263 13.75 14.78 -6.03
C PRO A 263 12.27 15.14 -6.18
N PRO A 264 11.87 16.41 -5.96
CA PRO A 264 10.45 16.82 -5.96
C PRO A 264 9.66 16.44 -7.22
N HIS A 265 10.31 16.47 -8.39
CA HIS A 265 9.67 16.04 -9.64
C HIS A 265 9.31 14.56 -9.60
N TRP A 266 10.25 13.70 -9.20
CA TRP A 266 10.05 12.26 -9.17
C TRP A 266 9.07 11.81 -8.07
N LEU A 267 9.01 12.53 -6.94
CA LEU A 267 7.96 12.30 -5.95
C LEU A 267 6.57 12.63 -6.51
N ARG A 268 6.44 13.75 -7.26
CA ARG A 268 5.16 14.05 -7.94
C ARG A 268 4.78 13.00 -8.98
N GLU A 269 5.76 12.50 -9.75
CA GLU A 269 5.53 11.39 -10.69
C GLU A 269 5.08 10.11 -9.96
N MET A 270 5.68 9.79 -8.81
CA MET A 270 5.29 8.65 -7.98
C MET A 270 3.84 8.73 -7.51
N LEU A 271 3.37 9.93 -7.18
CA LEU A 271 2.01 10.20 -6.69
C LEU A 271 1.00 10.44 -7.83
N ASP A 272 1.42 10.41 -9.07
CA ASP A 272 0.50 10.58 -10.22
C ASP A 272 -0.29 9.30 -10.47
N THR A 273 -1.60 9.39 -10.25
CA THR A 273 -2.52 8.25 -10.40
C THR A 273 -3.27 8.24 -11.76
N ARG A 274 -2.97 9.18 -12.66
CA ARG A 274 -3.72 9.31 -13.94
C ARG A 274 -3.64 8.04 -14.79
N ALA A 275 -2.47 7.40 -14.84
CA ALA A 275 -2.28 6.17 -15.60
C ALA A 275 -3.18 5.02 -15.10
N ALA A 276 -3.49 4.98 -13.81
CA ALA A 276 -4.34 3.97 -13.17
C ALA A 276 -5.74 4.53 -12.80
N HIS A 277 -6.20 5.59 -13.49
CA HIS A 277 -7.53 6.20 -13.31
C HIS A 277 -7.88 6.54 -11.84
N GLY A 278 -6.88 6.98 -11.08
CA GLY A 278 -7.05 7.37 -9.68
C GLY A 278 -6.76 6.26 -8.66
N ALA A 279 -6.64 5.00 -9.10
CA ALA A 279 -6.53 3.85 -8.20
C ALA A 279 -5.14 3.68 -7.58
N TYR A 280 -4.07 3.99 -8.33
CA TYR A 280 -2.70 3.66 -7.93
C TYR A 280 -1.69 4.65 -8.52
N GLY A 281 -0.65 4.98 -7.76
CA GLY A 281 0.54 5.70 -8.23
C GLY A 281 1.63 4.72 -8.67
N MET A 282 2.87 4.92 -8.19
CA MET A 282 3.98 4.01 -8.46
C MET A 282 4.43 3.36 -7.15
N GLY A 283 3.94 2.17 -6.85
CA GLY A 283 4.26 1.43 -5.62
C GLY A 283 3.54 1.90 -4.36
N LEU A 284 2.55 2.78 -4.48
CA LEU A 284 1.67 3.23 -3.41
C LEU A 284 0.36 3.78 -3.99
N PHE A 285 -0.65 3.93 -3.14
CA PHE A 285 -1.95 4.42 -3.57
C PHE A 285 -2.54 5.44 -2.58
N PRO A 286 -3.39 6.36 -3.10
CA PRO A 286 -4.09 7.33 -2.27
C PRO A 286 -5.31 6.74 -1.63
N GLU A 287 -5.66 7.24 -0.47
CA GLU A 287 -6.95 7.02 0.15
C GLU A 287 -7.56 8.35 0.61
N LYS A 288 -8.81 8.60 0.23
CA LYS A 288 -9.56 9.78 0.65
C LYS A 288 -10.44 9.41 1.83
N LEU A 289 -10.14 9.96 2.99
CA LEU A 289 -10.86 9.71 4.22
C LEU A 289 -12.19 10.49 4.28
N PRO A 290 -13.15 10.08 5.14
CA PRO A 290 -14.45 10.75 5.26
C PRO A 290 -14.37 12.25 5.56
N CYS A 291 -13.35 12.69 6.28
CA CYS A 291 -13.08 14.10 6.57
C CYS A 291 -12.46 14.89 5.42
N GLY A 292 -12.28 14.28 4.25
CA GLY A 292 -11.66 14.90 3.07
C GLY A 292 -10.12 14.84 3.05
N THR A 293 -9.47 14.48 4.16
CA THR A 293 -8.02 14.27 4.22
C THR A 293 -7.63 13.16 3.25
N ARG A 294 -6.54 13.35 2.50
CA ARG A 294 -5.96 12.32 1.64
C ARG A 294 -4.66 11.82 2.27
N VAL A 295 -4.55 10.52 2.40
CA VAL A 295 -3.34 9.83 2.83
C VAL A 295 -2.79 8.96 1.72
N TRP A 296 -1.51 8.60 1.80
CA TRP A 296 -0.81 7.79 0.81
C TRP A 296 -0.06 6.66 1.49
N GLY A 297 -0.06 5.49 0.89
CA GLY A 297 0.67 4.38 1.44
C GLY A 297 0.44 3.09 0.67
N HIS A 298 0.70 1.98 1.34
CA HIS A 298 0.45 0.64 0.80
C HIS A 298 0.03 -0.30 1.92
N ASN A 299 -0.75 -1.32 1.61
CA ASN A 299 -0.94 -2.47 2.48
C ASN A 299 0.01 -3.61 2.09
N GLY A 300 0.24 -4.50 3.01
CA GLY A 300 0.97 -5.74 2.76
C GLY A 300 0.15 -6.92 3.24
N HIS A 301 0.00 -7.90 2.36
CA HIS A 301 -0.61 -9.18 2.66
C HIS A 301 0.35 -10.28 2.22
N ILE A 302 0.63 -11.20 3.11
CA ILE A 302 1.35 -12.44 2.87
C ILE A 302 0.93 -13.43 3.97
N SER A 303 1.05 -14.72 3.75
CA SER A 303 0.62 -15.74 4.71
C SER A 303 1.07 -15.40 6.13
N GLY A 304 0.13 -15.31 7.06
CA GLY A 304 0.36 -14.97 8.46
C GLY A 304 0.64 -13.50 8.78
N SER A 305 0.51 -12.58 7.82
CA SER A 305 0.77 -11.16 8.08
C SER A 305 -0.07 -10.25 7.21
N TYR A 306 -0.81 -9.35 7.84
CA TYR A 306 -1.38 -8.18 7.22
C TYR A 306 -0.85 -6.91 7.90
N VAL A 307 -0.41 -5.96 7.10
CA VAL A 307 0.11 -4.66 7.55
C VAL A 307 -0.38 -3.53 6.66
N ARG A 308 -0.66 -2.39 7.23
CA ARG A 308 -1.00 -1.16 6.52
C ARG A 308 -0.10 -0.03 7.00
N THR A 309 0.54 0.67 6.07
CA THR A 309 1.24 1.92 6.36
C THR A 309 0.69 3.03 5.49
N VAL A 310 0.32 4.13 6.10
CA VAL A 310 -0.15 5.34 5.43
C VAL A 310 0.46 6.59 6.06
N ALA A 311 0.63 7.62 5.26
CA ALA A 311 1.10 8.91 5.76
C ALA A 311 0.40 10.08 5.03
N THR A 312 0.44 11.26 5.64
CA THR A 312 0.11 12.51 4.96
C THR A 312 1.12 12.78 3.85
N VAL A 313 0.71 13.54 2.83
CA VAL A 313 1.52 13.81 1.63
C VAL A 313 2.85 14.52 1.92
N ASP A 314 2.97 15.15 3.08
CA ASP A 314 4.18 15.80 3.58
C ASP A 314 5.04 14.87 4.47
N GLY A 315 4.59 13.64 4.70
CA GLY A 315 5.28 12.65 5.54
C GLY A 315 5.33 12.98 7.04
N ARG A 316 4.56 14.00 7.52
CA ARG A 316 4.63 14.46 8.92
C ARG A 316 3.82 13.60 9.88
N ARG A 317 2.72 13.00 9.40
CA ARG A 317 1.92 12.04 10.16
C ARG A 317 1.96 10.70 9.45
N VAL A 318 2.27 9.64 10.18
CA VAL A 318 2.36 8.28 9.67
C VAL A 318 1.65 7.35 10.65
N LEU A 319 0.93 6.39 10.12
CA LEU A 319 0.38 5.28 10.88
C LEU A 319 0.80 3.98 10.20
N THR A 320 1.45 3.10 10.96
CA THR A 320 1.56 1.68 10.61
C THR A 320 0.80 0.86 11.62
N PHE A 321 -0.11 0.00 11.16
CA PHE A 321 -0.71 -1.03 12.00
C PHE A 321 -0.59 -2.39 11.33
N ARG A 322 -0.55 -3.45 12.13
CA ARG A 322 -0.46 -4.82 11.66
C ARG A 322 -1.31 -5.77 12.51
N VAL A 323 -1.67 -6.86 11.90
CA VAL A 323 -2.17 -8.05 12.58
C VAL A 323 -1.26 -9.24 12.25
N ASN A 324 -1.20 -10.22 13.13
CA ASN A 324 -0.38 -11.43 12.93
C ASN A 324 -1.17 -12.59 12.29
N THR A 325 -2.02 -12.22 11.33
CA THR A 325 -2.80 -13.15 10.49
C THR A 325 -2.92 -12.60 9.07
N ASP A 326 -3.47 -13.39 8.15
CA ASP A 326 -3.56 -13.10 6.72
C ASP A 326 -4.42 -11.88 6.38
N ALA A 327 -5.51 -11.67 7.12
CA ALA A 327 -6.49 -10.64 6.82
C ALA A 327 -7.23 -10.18 8.07
N ILE A 328 -7.89 -9.05 7.95
CA ILE A 328 -8.86 -8.52 8.92
C ILE A 328 -10.25 -8.96 8.44
N ALA A 329 -10.97 -9.74 9.26
CA ALA A 329 -12.25 -10.34 8.86
C ALA A 329 -13.34 -9.29 8.60
N ASP A 330 -13.34 -8.18 9.35
CA ASP A 330 -14.25 -7.05 9.08
C ASP A 330 -13.53 -6.00 8.23
N PRO A 331 -13.91 -5.83 6.95
CA PRO A 331 -13.27 -4.87 6.04
C PRO A 331 -13.50 -3.40 6.43
N GLY A 332 -14.44 -3.10 7.31
CA GLY A 332 -14.70 -1.75 7.80
C GLY A 332 -13.66 -1.25 8.81
N LEU A 333 -12.90 -2.14 9.42
CA LEU A 333 -11.96 -1.78 10.50
C LEU A 333 -10.73 -1.04 9.98
N GLU A 334 -10.20 -1.38 8.80
CA GLU A 334 -9.07 -0.62 8.22
C GLU A 334 -9.44 0.84 7.94
N PRO A 335 -10.51 1.16 7.19
CA PRO A 335 -10.95 2.55 7.03
C PRO A 335 -11.22 3.25 8.36
N ALA A 336 -11.77 2.55 9.37
CA ALA A 336 -12.00 3.12 10.69
C ALA A 336 -10.70 3.48 11.41
N MET A 337 -9.66 2.63 11.34
CA MET A 337 -8.32 2.92 11.87
C MET A 337 -7.73 4.19 11.22
N LEU A 338 -7.83 4.30 9.89
CA LEU A 338 -7.30 5.45 9.17
C LEU A 338 -8.06 6.73 9.51
N ALA A 339 -9.39 6.69 9.54
CA ALA A 339 -10.21 7.83 9.90
C ALA A 339 -9.95 8.27 11.36
N ALA A 340 -9.85 7.32 12.29
CA ALA A 340 -9.57 7.60 13.70
C ALA A 340 -8.20 8.27 13.94
N GLU A 341 -7.21 7.96 13.09
CA GLU A 341 -5.88 8.57 13.20
C GLU A 341 -5.82 9.94 12.50
N PHE A 342 -6.31 10.04 11.26
CA PHE A 342 -6.01 11.19 10.41
C PHE A 342 -7.13 12.25 10.36
N CYS A 343 -8.37 11.92 10.78
CA CYS A 343 -9.44 12.90 10.82
C CYS A 343 -9.41 13.71 12.12
N PRO A 344 -9.75 15.01 12.05
CA PRO A 344 -9.88 15.83 13.25
C PRO A 344 -10.90 15.24 14.23
N ARG A 345 -10.57 15.21 15.49
CA ARG A 345 -11.54 14.94 16.54
C ARG A 345 -12.39 16.19 16.71
N THR A 346 -13.71 16.09 16.55
CA THR A 346 -14.61 17.17 16.98
C THR A 346 -14.55 17.22 18.50
N SER A 347 -14.04 18.33 19.02
CA SER A 347 -14.03 18.67 20.44
C SER A 347 -15.45 18.90 20.95
#